data_3c5e8ab9a901fc6ad35da7ba176f5efb
#
_entry.id   3c5e8ab9a901fc6ad35da7ba176f5efb
#
_cell.length_a   1.000
_cell.length_b   1.000
_cell.length_c   1.000
_cell.angle_alpha   90.00
_cell.angle_beta   90.00
_cell.angle_gamma   90.00
#
_symmetry.space_group_name_H-M   'P 1'
#
loop_
_entity.id
_entity.type
_entity.pdbx_description
1 polymer ?
#
loop_
_entity_poly.entity_id
_entity_poly.type
_entity_poly.pdbx_seq_one_letter_code
_entity_poly.pdbx_strand_id
1 'polypeptide(L)'
;QFSKSDNHTISNEYKNNFYDYDKIITINGKPNIDLNHDKVSIDYISNVLNNSSNHADLFNISDEDYNNPFLILNTAHFSDGIYIKIPKNVFLDDPIYLLSICDDNNLKSSYPRLYIDAQQNSEIKIIHHHIGAKKQKYYRNNATFINAKENSNVFFTNIYEESEESFSMNNLIINQRCNSQIDMQNFLIKSGFFRSSIRGDLNGKGSSVAIDGLFLGDKNQFIDNNIIINHNKAQTESKVIYKGILDDYANAVFNGLINVPF
;
A
#
# COMPACT_ATOMS: atom_id res chain seq x y z
N GLN A 1 -4.31 -7.10 26.51
CA GLN A 1 -3.98 -5.77 27.06
C GLN A 1 -2.94 -5.18 26.12
N PHE A 2 -3.37 -4.27 25.23
CA PHE A 2 -2.45 -3.51 24.40
C PHE A 2 -1.76 -2.47 25.29
N SER A 3 -0.44 -2.58 25.46
CA SER A 3 0.33 -1.57 26.17
C SER A 3 0.29 -0.27 25.38
N LYS A 4 -0.03 0.85 26.05
CA LYS A 4 0.11 2.19 25.50
C LYS A 4 1.50 2.35 24.89
N SER A 5 1.55 2.78 23.65
CA SER A 5 2.76 3.00 22.86
C SER A 5 3.78 3.85 23.61
N ASP A 6 5.00 3.34 23.69
CA ASP A 6 6.16 4.16 24.01
C ASP A 6 6.19 5.32 22.99
N ASN A 7 6.22 6.55 23.52
CA ASN A 7 6.37 7.77 22.73
C ASN A 7 7.77 7.77 22.10
N HIS A 8 7.90 7.12 20.96
CA HIS A 8 9.08 7.30 20.13
C HIS A 8 9.09 8.75 19.66
N THR A 9 10.09 9.48 20.09
CA THR A 9 10.32 10.85 19.66
C THR A 9 10.69 10.77 18.19
N ILE A 10 9.72 10.97 17.31
CA ILE A 10 10.00 11.15 15.88
C ILE A 10 11.02 12.25 15.78
N SER A 11 12.20 11.99 15.22
CA SER A 11 13.18 13.03 15.05
C SER A 11 12.51 14.20 14.30
N ASN A 12 12.70 15.43 14.76
CA ASN A 12 12.08 16.60 14.17
C ASN A 12 12.44 16.77 12.68
N GLU A 13 13.50 16.11 12.22
CA GLU A 13 13.92 16.03 10.84
C GLU A 13 12.83 15.45 9.91
N TYR A 14 12.10 14.41 10.35
CA TYR A 14 11.02 13.82 9.57
C TYR A 14 9.69 14.57 9.68
N LYS A 15 9.49 15.37 10.75
CA LYS A 15 8.26 16.14 10.91
C LYS A 15 8.17 17.37 10.00
N ASN A 16 9.31 17.98 9.70
CA ASN A 16 9.36 19.29 9.06
C ASN A 16 9.58 19.27 7.54
N ASN A 17 9.96 18.14 6.96
CA ASN A 17 10.38 18.05 5.56
C ASN A 17 9.30 17.62 4.58
N PHE A 18 8.08 17.33 5.03
CA PHE A 18 7.01 16.82 4.17
C PHE A 18 5.81 17.77 4.20
N TYR A 19 5.31 18.09 3.01
CA TYR A 19 4.19 18.95 2.62
C TYR A 19 3.12 19.21 3.69
N ASP A 20 2.46 20.36 3.60
CA ASP A 20 1.32 20.79 4.44
C ASP A 20 0.01 20.01 4.14
N TYR A 21 0.10 18.71 3.92
CA TYR A 21 -1.07 17.84 3.76
C TYR A 21 -1.48 17.21 5.09
N ASP A 22 -2.73 16.78 5.14
CA ASP A 22 -3.22 15.92 6.22
C ASP A 22 -2.41 14.63 6.29
N LYS A 23 -1.73 14.40 7.42
CA LYS A 23 -0.73 13.33 7.58
C LYS A 23 -1.19 12.26 8.54
N ILE A 24 -1.04 11.01 8.11
CA ILE A 24 -1.11 9.85 9.00
C ILE A 24 0.29 9.25 9.07
N ILE A 25 0.77 9.03 10.28
CA ILE A 25 2.14 8.54 10.48
C ILE A 25 2.08 7.12 11.04
N THR A 26 2.85 6.21 10.44
CA THR A 26 3.16 4.92 11.03
C THR A 26 4.63 4.86 11.42
N ILE A 27 4.92 4.36 12.62
CA ILE A 27 6.28 4.21 13.10
C ILE A 27 6.51 2.74 13.40
N ASN A 28 7.53 2.16 12.75
CA ASN A 28 7.90 0.76 12.94
C ASN A 28 6.73 -0.21 12.77
N GLY A 29 5.84 0.11 11.80
CA GLY A 29 4.65 -0.67 11.48
C GLY A 29 3.44 -0.44 12.40
N LYS A 30 3.55 0.44 13.39
CA LYS A 30 2.44 0.81 14.28
C LYS A 30 1.82 2.13 13.83
N PRO A 31 0.52 2.16 13.49
CA PRO A 31 -0.14 3.39 13.12
C PRO A 31 -0.27 4.35 14.30
N ASN A 32 -0.10 5.65 14.03
CA ASN A 32 -0.45 6.74 14.92
C ASN A 32 -1.44 7.64 14.17
N ILE A 33 -2.73 7.44 14.43
CA ILE A 33 -3.81 8.18 13.79
C ILE A 33 -4.17 9.34 14.70
N ASP A 34 -3.63 10.51 14.40
CA ASP A 34 -3.94 11.79 15.06
C ASP A 34 -4.65 12.74 14.08
N LEU A 35 -5.22 12.17 13.02
CA LEU A 35 -5.92 12.90 11.98
C LEU A 35 -7.42 12.67 12.11
N ASN A 36 -8.16 13.72 12.38
CA ASN A 36 -9.62 13.76 12.23
C ASN A 36 -9.96 14.53 10.95
N HIS A 37 -10.42 13.82 9.94
CA HIS A 37 -10.73 14.40 8.64
C HIS A 37 -12.25 14.53 8.46
N ASP A 38 -12.75 15.72 8.11
CA ASP A 38 -14.19 16.02 8.08
C ASP A 38 -14.98 15.22 7.03
N LYS A 39 -14.32 14.82 5.93
CA LYS A 39 -14.98 14.16 4.79
C LYS A 39 -14.78 12.64 4.74
N VAL A 40 -13.74 12.11 5.37
CA VAL A 40 -13.41 10.67 5.32
C VAL A 40 -13.25 10.09 6.71
N SER A 41 -13.57 8.82 6.87
CA SER A 41 -13.35 8.10 8.12
C SER A 41 -11.98 7.42 8.07
N ILE A 42 -11.14 7.73 9.05
CA ILE A 42 -9.83 7.13 9.23
C ILE A 42 -9.80 6.51 10.63
N ASP A 43 -9.52 5.23 10.72
CA ASP A 43 -9.58 4.50 11.98
C ASP A 43 -8.54 3.36 12.02
N TYR A 44 -8.34 2.81 13.18
CA TYR A 44 -7.60 1.58 13.37
C TYR A 44 -8.42 0.38 12.87
N ILE A 45 -7.78 -0.58 12.21
CA ILE A 45 -8.45 -1.81 11.75
C ILE A 45 -9.10 -2.53 12.94
N SER A 46 -8.43 -2.57 14.09
CA SER A 46 -8.98 -3.19 15.32
C SER A 46 -10.30 -2.56 15.77
N ASN A 47 -10.44 -1.24 15.69
CA ASN A 47 -11.70 -0.56 16.03
C ASN A 47 -12.83 -0.92 15.07
N VAL A 48 -12.51 -0.93 13.77
CA VAL A 48 -13.49 -1.27 12.72
C VAL A 48 -14.03 -2.68 12.92
N LEU A 49 -13.16 -3.63 13.29
CA LEU A 49 -13.54 -5.02 13.58
C LEU A 49 -14.42 -5.17 14.80
N ASN A 50 -14.11 -4.41 15.86
CA ASN A 50 -14.87 -4.48 17.10
C ASN A 50 -16.27 -3.86 17.00
N ASN A 51 -16.45 -2.89 16.09
CA ASN A 51 -17.66 -2.09 15.98
C ASN A 51 -18.69 -2.62 14.96
N SER A 52 -18.37 -3.65 14.18
CA SER A 52 -19.33 -4.19 13.22
C SER A 52 -19.13 -5.68 12.93
N SER A 53 -20.25 -6.41 12.91
CA SER A 53 -20.30 -7.83 12.57
C SER A 53 -20.10 -8.16 11.07
N ASN A 54 -20.03 -7.15 10.20
CA ASN A 54 -20.05 -7.30 8.74
C ASN A 54 -18.68 -7.07 8.05
N HIS A 55 -17.58 -7.03 8.80
CA HIS A 55 -16.25 -6.78 8.21
C HIS A 55 -15.40 -8.04 8.01
N ALA A 56 -16.02 -9.21 7.99
CA ALA A 56 -15.33 -10.46 7.59
C ALA A 56 -14.64 -10.30 6.22
N ASP A 57 -15.22 -9.50 5.32
CA ASP A 57 -14.64 -9.21 3.99
C ASP A 57 -13.28 -8.49 4.03
N LEU A 58 -12.94 -7.80 5.14
CA LEU A 58 -11.64 -7.15 5.30
C LEU A 58 -10.49 -8.15 5.51
N PHE A 59 -10.82 -9.40 5.86
CA PHE A 59 -9.85 -10.47 6.13
C PHE A 59 -10.01 -11.67 5.19
N ASN A 60 -10.97 -11.62 4.25
CA ASN A 60 -11.11 -12.67 3.25
C ASN A 60 -9.89 -12.63 2.33
N ILE A 61 -8.94 -13.48 2.67
CA ILE A 61 -7.85 -13.87 1.79
C ILE A 61 -8.47 -14.83 0.79
N SER A 62 -8.42 -14.50 -0.50
CA SER A 62 -8.90 -15.39 -1.56
C SER A 62 -8.00 -16.63 -1.67
N ASP A 63 -8.50 -17.69 -2.31
CA ASP A 63 -7.69 -18.89 -2.57
C ASP A 63 -6.41 -18.56 -3.36
N GLU A 64 -6.44 -17.55 -4.22
CA GLU A 64 -5.25 -17.06 -4.94
C GLU A 64 -4.22 -16.41 -4.01
N ASP A 65 -4.67 -15.76 -2.95
CA ASP A 65 -3.82 -15.11 -1.97
C ASP A 65 -3.01 -16.12 -1.14
N TYR A 66 -3.52 -17.35 -0.97
CA TYR A 66 -2.78 -18.42 -0.30
C TYR A 66 -1.50 -18.82 -1.05
N ASN A 67 -1.38 -18.44 -2.32
CA ASN A 67 -0.16 -18.64 -3.09
C ASN A 67 0.91 -17.55 -2.85
N ASN A 68 0.58 -16.49 -2.09
CA ASN A 68 1.53 -15.46 -1.71
C ASN A 68 1.96 -15.61 -0.25
N PRO A 69 3.11 -16.24 0.03
CA PRO A 69 3.55 -16.53 1.39
C PRO A 69 3.82 -15.25 2.21
N PHE A 70 4.18 -14.15 1.56
CA PHE A 70 4.43 -12.88 2.24
C PHE A 70 3.13 -12.23 2.71
N LEU A 71 2.05 -12.34 1.92
CA LEU A 71 0.75 -11.84 2.33
C LEU A 71 0.20 -12.66 3.52
N ILE A 72 0.36 -13.99 3.49
CA ILE A 72 -0.01 -14.87 4.61
C ILE A 72 0.80 -14.51 5.85
N LEU A 73 2.11 -14.32 5.71
CA LEU A 73 2.97 -13.93 6.81
C LEU A 73 2.55 -12.58 7.42
N ASN A 74 2.21 -11.59 6.59
CA ASN A 74 1.64 -10.33 7.08
C ASN A 74 0.34 -10.58 7.86
N THR A 75 -0.56 -11.40 7.32
CA THR A 75 -1.84 -11.71 7.96
C THR A 75 -1.68 -12.41 9.32
N ALA A 76 -0.66 -13.26 9.45
CA ALA A 76 -0.38 -13.96 10.71
C ALA A 76 0.26 -13.05 11.78
N HIS A 77 0.94 -11.99 11.38
CA HIS A 77 1.78 -11.19 12.28
C HIS A 77 1.38 -9.72 12.41
N PHE A 78 0.44 -9.20 11.62
CA PHE A 78 0.01 -7.82 11.80
C PHE A 78 -0.67 -7.65 13.17
N SER A 79 -0.34 -6.56 13.85
CA SER A 79 -0.92 -6.24 15.17
C SER A 79 -2.11 -5.31 15.04
N ASP A 80 -2.02 -4.34 14.14
CA ASP A 80 -3.07 -3.39 13.78
C ASP A 80 -2.71 -2.74 12.46
N GLY A 81 -3.58 -1.86 11.94
CA GLY A 81 -3.40 -1.17 10.68
C GLY A 81 -4.31 0.04 10.54
N ILE A 82 -4.26 0.65 9.38
CA ILE A 82 -5.05 1.83 9.03
C ILE A 82 -6.21 1.40 8.13
N TYR A 83 -7.40 1.86 8.45
CA TYR A 83 -8.59 1.76 7.61
C TYR A 83 -9.04 3.15 7.19
N ILE A 84 -9.10 3.40 5.89
CA ILE A 84 -9.57 4.66 5.29
C ILE A 84 -10.84 4.36 4.51
N LYS A 85 -11.96 4.97 4.91
CA LYS A 85 -13.23 4.87 4.21
C LYS A 85 -13.62 6.21 3.64
N ILE A 86 -13.82 6.22 2.33
CA ILE A 86 -14.31 7.38 1.60
C ILE A 86 -15.82 7.20 1.40
N PRO A 87 -16.67 8.02 2.02
CA PRO A 87 -18.12 7.90 1.88
C PRO A 87 -18.60 8.09 0.44
N LYS A 88 -19.83 7.64 0.16
CA LYS A 88 -20.47 7.82 -1.15
C LYS A 88 -20.54 9.30 -1.53
N ASN A 89 -20.28 9.59 -2.80
CA ASN A 89 -20.36 10.92 -3.40
C ASN A 89 -19.41 11.94 -2.75
N VAL A 90 -18.32 11.49 -2.13
CA VAL A 90 -17.28 12.35 -1.56
C VAL A 90 -16.10 12.41 -2.53
N PHE A 91 -15.67 13.65 -2.82
CA PHE A 91 -14.53 13.95 -3.68
C PHE A 91 -13.50 14.72 -2.84
N LEU A 92 -12.27 14.19 -2.81
CA LEU A 92 -11.16 14.84 -2.13
C LEU A 92 -10.22 15.49 -3.16
N ASP A 93 -10.11 16.82 -3.08
CA ASP A 93 -9.20 17.57 -3.95
C ASP A 93 -7.73 17.39 -3.51
N ASP A 94 -7.49 17.46 -2.20
CA ASP A 94 -6.17 17.30 -1.60
C ASP A 94 -5.86 15.85 -1.27
N PRO A 95 -4.61 15.40 -1.44
CA PRO A 95 -4.21 14.04 -1.11
C PRO A 95 -4.09 13.83 0.40
N ILE A 96 -4.45 12.62 0.86
CA ILE A 96 -4.06 12.13 2.18
C ILE A 96 -2.63 11.61 2.09
N TYR A 97 -1.76 12.09 2.97
CA TYR A 97 -0.37 11.68 3.03
C TYR A 97 -0.15 10.66 4.14
N LEU A 98 0.25 9.45 3.75
CA LEU A 98 0.63 8.39 4.67
C LEU A 98 2.16 8.33 4.74
N LEU A 99 2.72 8.57 5.92
CA LEU A 99 4.16 8.50 6.16
C LEU A 99 4.48 7.27 7.01
N SER A 100 5.17 6.30 6.41
CA SER A 100 5.58 5.08 7.09
C SER A 100 7.08 5.11 7.35
N ILE A 101 7.46 5.22 8.62
CA ILE A 101 8.85 5.37 9.07
C ILE A 101 9.34 4.09 9.74
N CYS A 102 10.51 3.59 9.33
CA CYS A 102 11.28 2.58 10.04
C CYS A 102 12.52 3.25 10.64
N ASP A 103 12.50 3.50 11.96
CA ASP A 103 13.53 4.25 12.69
C ASP A 103 13.77 3.64 14.09
N ASP A 104 14.13 2.38 14.14
CA ASP A 104 14.48 1.72 15.39
C ASP A 104 15.65 0.75 15.17
N ASN A 105 16.77 1.00 15.84
CA ASN A 105 17.96 0.13 15.77
C ASN A 105 17.69 -1.30 16.26
N ASN A 106 16.62 -1.51 17.01
CA ASN A 106 16.19 -2.82 17.52
C ASN A 106 15.06 -3.45 16.68
N LEU A 107 14.52 -2.72 15.68
CA LEU A 107 13.47 -3.24 14.83
C LEU A 107 14.00 -4.39 13.98
N LYS A 108 13.47 -5.59 14.22
CA LYS A 108 13.81 -6.77 13.40
C LYS A 108 12.81 -6.98 12.29
N SER A 109 11.51 -6.80 12.58
CA SER A 109 10.44 -7.00 11.62
C SER A 109 9.22 -6.13 11.92
N SER A 110 8.52 -5.71 10.87
CA SER A 110 7.24 -5.02 10.95
C SER A 110 6.27 -5.53 9.88
N TYR A 111 4.96 -5.50 10.20
CA TYR A 111 3.90 -6.03 9.36
C TYR A 111 2.76 -5.01 9.24
N PRO A 112 2.99 -3.82 8.66
CA PRO A 112 1.96 -2.81 8.51
C PRO A 112 0.86 -3.25 7.57
N ARG A 113 -0.37 -2.78 7.80
CA ARG A 113 -1.54 -3.07 6.98
C ARG A 113 -2.36 -1.80 6.73
N LEU A 114 -2.82 -1.65 5.48
CA LEU A 114 -3.64 -0.53 5.03
C LEU A 114 -4.86 -1.05 4.26
N TYR A 115 -6.04 -0.56 4.62
CA TYR A 115 -7.27 -0.75 3.86
C TYR A 115 -7.80 0.59 3.36
N ILE A 116 -8.10 0.66 2.08
CA ILE A 116 -8.74 1.79 1.42
C ILE A 116 -10.08 1.29 0.86
N ASP A 117 -11.18 1.84 1.34
CA ASP A 117 -12.54 1.50 0.94
C ASP A 117 -13.20 2.72 0.30
N ALA A 118 -13.02 2.87 -1.01
CA ALA A 118 -13.62 3.93 -1.80
C ALA A 118 -15.07 3.54 -2.16
N GLN A 119 -16.04 4.20 -1.53
CA GLN A 119 -17.46 3.94 -1.74
C GLN A 119 -17.93 4.49 -3.08
N GLN A 120 -19.16 4.14 -3.47
CA GLN A 120 -19.75 4.50 -4.75
C GLN A 120 -19.68 6.01 -5.05
N ASN A 121 -19.28 6.37 -6.28
CA ASN A 121 -19.15 7.74 -6.77
C ASN A 121 -18.18 8.57 -5.89
N SER A 122 -17.12 8.01 -5.38
CA SER A 122 -16.14 8.75 -4.59
C SER A 122 -14.81 8.90 -5.32
N GLU A 123 -14.02 9.90 -4.92
CA GLU A 123 -12.67 10.11 -5.42
C GLU A 123 -11.70 10.41 -4.29
N ILE A 124 -10.53 9.76 -4.32
CA ILE A 124 -9.46 9.98 -3.35
C ILE A 124 -8.10 9.93 -4.00
N LYS A 125 -7.20 10.78 -3.49
CA LYS A 125 -5.77 10.76 -3.77
C LYS A 125 -5.01 10.39 -2.50
N ILE A 126 -4.15 9.39 -2.57
CA ILE A 126 -3.31 8.97 -1.43
C ILE A 126 -1.86 8.91 -1.88
N ILE A 127 -0.99 9.52 -1.09
CA ILE A 127 0.46 9.38 -1.23
C ILE A 127 0.96 8.58 -0.04
N HIS A 128 1.50 7.38 -0.28
CA HIS A 128 2.07 6.53 0.74
C HIS A 128 3.60 6.54 0.60
N HIS A 129 4.25 7.23 1.51
CA HIS A 129 5.70 7.40 1.51
C HIS A 129 6.34 6.52 2.60
N HIS A 130 7.22 5.66 2.18
CA HIS A 130 7.94 4.71 3.02
C HIS A 130 9.38 5.18 3.19
N ILE A 131 9.77 5.46 4.44
CA ILE A 131 11.09 5.95 4.80
C ILE A 131 11.77 4.97 5.75
N GLY A 132 13.03 4.68 5.48
CA GLY A 132 13.89 3.92 6.39
C GLY A 132 15.12 4.72 6.80
N ALA A 133 15.48 4.67 8.08
CA ALA A 133 16.70 5.30 8.53
C ALA A 133 17.93 4.68 7.87
N LYS A 134 18.91 5.52 7.55
CA LYS A 134 20.11 5.11 6.80
C LYS A 134 20.86 3.97 7.49
N LYS A 135 21.25 2.95 6.72
CA LYS A 135 22.04 1.79 7.19
C LYS A 135 21.38 0.95 8.28
N GLN A 136 20.07 1.04 8.46
CA GLN A 136 19.35 0.15 9.36
C GLN A 136 18.95 -1.14 8.65
N LYS A 137 19.20 -2.27 9.30
CA LYS A 137 18.79 -3.58 8.83
C LYS A 137 17.46 -3.98 9.47
N TYR A 138 16.42 -4.06 8.65
CA TYR A 138 15.09 -4.48 9.09
C TYR A 138 14.38 -5.27 7.99
N TYR A 139 13.38 -6.03 8.41
CA TYR A 139 12.40 -6.66 7.53
C TYR A 139 11.06 -5.92 7.65
N ARG A 140 10.53 -5.44 6.55
CA ARG A 140 9.19 -4.89 6.47
C ARG A 140 8.35 -5.68 5.49
N ASN A 141 7.20 -6.15 5.93
CA ASN A 141 6.25 -6.84 5.10
C ASN A 141 4.91 -6.10 5.16
N ASN A 142 4.68 -5.27 4.17
CA ASN A 142 3.52 -4.41 4.03
C ASN A 142 2.40 -5.12 3.27
N ALA A 143 1.14 -4.92 3.68
CA ALA A 143 -0.04 -5.35 2.94
C ALA A 143 -1.01 -4.18 2.78
N THR A 144 -1.37 -3.87 1.52
CA THR A 144 -2.33 -2.82 1.17
C THR A 144 -3.49 -3.43 0.40
N PHE A 145 -4.70 -3.06 0.77
CA PHE A 145 -5.94 -3.49 0.12
C PHE A 145 -6.71 -2.27 -0.36
N ILE A 146 -7.08 -2.25 -1.63
CA ILE A 146 -7.87 -1.18 -2.24
C ILE A 146 -9.17 -1.78 -2.77
N ASN A 147 -10.29 -1.39 -2.17
CA ASN A 147 -11.62 -1.72 -2.63
C ASN A 147 -12.27 -0.51 -3.29
N ALA A 148 -12.34 -0.52 -4.61
CA ALA A 148 -12.98 0.52 -5.40
C ALA A 148 -14.40 0.09 -5.77
N LYS A 149 -15.40 0.72 -5.16
CA LYS A 149 -16.82 0.47 -5.44
C LYS A 149 -17.23 1.13 -6.76
N GLU A 150 -18.49 0.94 -7.16
CA GLU A 150 -19.02 1.43 -8.43
C GLU A 150 -18.78 2.94 -8.64
N ASN A 151 -18.25 3.30 -9.82
CA ASN A 151 -17.91 4.67 -10.23
C ASN A 151 -16.94 5.39 -9.29
N SER A 152 -16.13 4.70 -8.51
CA SER A 152 -15.12 5.34 -7.66
C SER A 152 -13.78 5.48 -8.37
N ASN A 153 -13.04 6.55 -8.04
CA ASN A 153 -11.71 6.84 -8.56
C ASN A 153 -10.71 6.84 -7.41
N VAL A 154 -9.63 6.10 -7.56
CA VAL A 154 -8.54 6.05 -6.58
C VAL A 154 -7.22 6.35 -7.26
N PHE A 155 -6.54 7.41 -6.82
CA PHE A 155 -5.17 7.74 -7.20
C PHE A 155 -4.26 7.35 -6.06
N PHE A 156 -3.36 6.40 -6.29
CA PHE A 156 -2.51 5.85 -5.25
C PHE A 156 -1.04 5.90 -5.64
N THR A 157 -0.27 6.74 -4.97
CA THR A 157 1.16 6.89 -5.21
C THR A 157 1.95 6.28 -4.07
N ASN A 158 2.82 5.32 -4.37
CA ASN A 158 3.80 4.77 -3.45
C ASN A 158 5.18 5.35 -3.73
N ILE A 159 5.87 5.79 -2.68
CA ILE A 159 7.26 6.24 -2.74
C ILE A 159 8.07 5.43 -1.72
N TYR A 160 9.15 4.79 -2.17
CA TYR A 160 10.00 3.96 -1.32
C TYR A 160 11.40 4.56 -1.25
N GLU A 161 11.74 5.13 -0.09
CA GLU A 161 13.05 5.65 0.28
C GLU A 161 13.57 4.92 1.53
N GLU A 162 13.79 3.63 1.38
CA GLU A 162 14.14 2.77 2.49
C GLU A 162 15.64 2.64 2.70
N SER A 163 16.05 1.97 3.78
CA SER A 163 17.46 1.66 4.02
C SER A 163 18.05 0.76 2.92
N GLU A 164 19.30 0.97 2.58
CA GLU A 164 20.06 0.08 1.68
C GLU A 164 20.26 -1.34 2.26
N GLU A 165 20.03 -1.52 3.55
CA GLU A 165 20.11 -2.82 4.23
C GLU A 165 18.72 -3.40 4.55
N SER A 166 17.65 -2.79 4.06
CA SER A 166 16.27 -3.25 4.29
C SER A 166 15.93 -4.48 3.46
N PHE A 167 15.00 -5.28 3.99
CA PHE A 167 14.24 -6.29 3.25
C PHE A 167 12.78 -5.85 3.23
N SER A 168 12.32 -5.35 2.09
CA SER A 168 10.99 -4.78 1.93
C SER A 168 10.12 -5.65 1.04
N MET A 169 9.04 -6.20 1.62
CA MET A 169 8.00 -6.94 0.92
C MET A 169 6.74 -6.10 0.88
N ASN A 170 6.22 -5.84 -0.32
CA ASN A 170 5.05 -5.00 -0.51
C ASN A 170 3.99 -5.79 -1.28
N ASN A 171 2.89 -6.11 -0.60
CA ASN A 171 1.77 -6.83 -1.17
C ASN A 171 0.61 -5.86 -1.34
N LEU A 172 0.06 -5.78 -2.55
CA LEU A 172 -1.04 -4.89 -2.84
C LEU A 172 -2.13 -5.65 -3.60
N ILE A 173 -3.35 -5.61 -3.06
CA ILE A 173 -4.53 -6.26 -3.61
C ILE A 173 -5.55 -5.19 -3.99
N ILE A 174 -5.96 -5.21 -5.24
CA ILE A 174 -6.96 -4.29 -5.81
C ILE A 174 -8.22 -5.09 -6.13
N ASN A 175 -9.37 -4.60 -5.69
CA ASN A 175 -10.67 -5.16 -6.03
C ASN A 175 -11.57 -4.06 -6.59
N GLN A 176 -11.95 -4.17 -7.86
CA GLN A 176 -12.69 -3.14 -8.59
C GLN A 176 -14.10 -3.58 -8.95
N ARG A 177 -15.08 -2.68 -8.72
CA ARG A 177 -16.46 -2.82 -9.14
C ARG A 177 -16.74 -2.02 -10.43
N CYS A 178 -17.99 -2.04 -10.88
CA CYS A 178 -18.36 -1.43 -12.17
C CYS A 178 -17.89 0.02 -12.31
N ASN A 179 -17.32 0.34 -13.47
CA ASN A 179 -16.86 1.67 -13.84
C ASN A 179 -15.88 2.35 -12.85
N SER A 180 -15.28 1.59 -11.93
CA SER A 180 -14.26 2.15 -11.05
C SER A 180 -12.93 2.30 -11.77
N GLN A 181 -12.15 3.29 -11.38
CA GLN A 181 -10.83 3.59 -11.94
C GLN A 181 -9.79 3.61 -10.84
N ILE A 182 -8.63 3.02 -11.11
CA ILE A 182 -7.47 3.09 -10.23
C ILE A 182 -6.26 3.49 -11.04
N ASP A 183 -5.66 4.62 -10.66
CA ASP A 183 -4.38 5.08 -11.19
C ASP A 183 -3.32 4.95 -10.10
N MET A 184 -2.34 4.08 -10.35
CA MET A 184 -1.28 3.79 -9.39
C MET A 184 0.08 4.19 -9.94
N GLN A 185 0.88 4.82 -9.07
CA GLN A 185 2.26 5.16 -9.35
C GLN A 185 3.16 4.58 -8.26
N ASN A 186 4.24 3.92 -8.67
CA ASN A 186 5.20 3.30 -7.78
C ASN A 186 6.60 3.84 -8.07
N PHE A 187 7.18 4.54 -7.10
CA PHE A 187 8.53 5.09 -7.19
C PHE A 187 9.44 4.38 -6.18
N LEU A 188 10.29 3.49 -6.66
CA LEU A 188 11.36 2.93 -5.85
C LEU A 188 12.63 3.74 -6.06
N ILE A 189 12.93 4.60 -5.09
CA ILE A 189 14.10 5.47 -5.11
C ILE A 189 15.29 4.77 -4.47
N LYS A 190 15.02 4.04 -3.36
CA LYS A 190 16.06 3.37 -2.59
C LYS A 190 15.49 2.22 -1.75
N SER A 191 16.21 1.10 -1.71
CA SER A 191 15.95 -0.03 -0.81
C SER A 191 17.17 -0.97 -0.82
N GLY A 192 17.22 -1.96 0.04
CA GLY A 192 18.16 -3.07 -0.07
C GLY A 192 17.60 -4.17 -0.96
N PHE A 193 16.91 -5.14 -0.36
CA PHE A 193 16.09 -6.10 -1.08
C PHE A 193 14.65 -5.58 -1.17
N PHE A 194 14.11 -5.46 -2.37
CA PHE A 194 12.76 -4.98 -2.60
C PHE A 194 11.96 -5.99 -3.41
N ARG A 195 10.78 -6.37 -2.90
CA ARG A 195 9.80 -7.13 -3.65
C ARG A 195 8.45 -6.44 -3.60
N SER A 196 7.86 -6.21 -4.77
CA SER A 196 6.49 -5.73 -4.94
C SER A 196 5.65 -6.81 -5.61
N SER A 197 4.52 -7.15 -5.02
CA SER A 197 3.53 -8.05 -5.58
C SER A 197 2.19 -7.34 -5.64
N ILE A 198 1.70 -7.05 -6.83
CA ILE A 198 0.44 -6.36 -7.08
C ILE A 198 -0.51 -7.32 -7.78
N ARG A 199 -1.72 -7.49 -7.21
CA ARG A 199 -2.81 -8.19 -7.87
C ARG A 199 -3.99 -7.25 -8.03
N GLY A 200 -4.48 -7.13 -9.26
CA GLY A 200 -5.67 -6.36 -9.62
C GLY A 200 -6.79 -7.26 -10.12
N ASP A 201 -7.92 -7.28 -9.43
CA ASP A 201 -9.10 -8.03 -9.81
C ASP A 201 -10.17 -7.08 -10.34
N LEU A 202 -10.36 -7.04 -11.67
CA LEU A 202 -11.34 -6.22 -12.36
C LEU A 202 -12.69 -6.96 -12.38
N ASN A 203 -13.41 -6.90 -11.25
CA ASN A 203 -14.65 -7.65 -10.98
C ASN A 203 -15.93 -6.90 -11.44
N GLY A 204 -15.79 -5.69 -11.95
CA GLY A 204 -16.89 -4.87 -12.46
C GLY A 204 -16.73 -4.53 -13.94
N LYS A 205 -17.83 -4.58 -14.70
CA LYS A 205 -17.85 -4.13 -16.09
C LYS A 205 -17.40 -2.66 -16.18
N GLY A 206 -16.55 -2.33 -17.16
CA GLY A 206 -16.07 -0.97 -17.38
C GLY A 206 -15.03 -0.48 -16.37
N SER A 207 -14.54 -1.36 -15.47
CA SER A 207 -13.45 -0.97 -14.57
C SER A 207 -12.11 -0.89 -15.30
N SER A 208 -11.23 0.02 -14.83
CA SER A 208 -9.91 0.24 -15.40
C SER A 208 -8.84 0.39 -14.34
N VAL A 209 -7.63 -0.12 -14.63
CA VAL A 209 -6.45 0.06 -13.80
C VAL A 209 -5.26 0.48 -14.62
N ALA A 210 -4.58 1.56 -14.21
CA ALA A 210 -3.29 1.96 -14.74
C ALA A 210 -2.23 1.83 -13.63
N ILE A 211 -1.10 1.20 -13.93
CA ILE A 211 0.01 1.00 -12.99
C ILE A 211 1.29 1.47 -13.66
N ASP A 212 1.81 2.60 -13.22
CA ASP A 212 3.08 3.13 -13.66
C ASP A 212 4.14 2.94 -12.58
N GLY A 213 5.33 2.48 -12.96
CA GLY A 213 6.44 2.24 -12.05
C GLY A 213 7.76 2.81 -12.55
N LEU A 214 8.52 3.38 -11.63
CA LEU A 214 9.91 3.74 -11.83
C LEU A 214 10.74 3.14 -10.70
N PHE A 215 11.82 2.44 -11.02
CA PHE A 215 12.75 1.94 -10.03
C PHE A 215 14.20 2.29 -10.38
N LEU A 216 14.93 2.64 -9.32
CA LEU A 216 16.36 2.90 -9.38
C LEU A 216 17.08 1.81 -8.58
N GLY A 217 18.10 1.22 -9.16
CA GLY A 217 18.93 0.23 -8.48
C GLY A 217 20.40 0.54 -8.67
N ASP A 218 21.16 0.49 -7.59
CA ASP A 218 22.60 0.64 -7.56
C ASP A 218 23.26 -0.42 -6.67
N LYS A 219 24.57 -0.50 -6.67
CA LYS A 219 25.36 -1.43 -5.84
C LYS A 219 24.91 -2.90 -6.02
N ASN A 220 24.52 -3.57 -4.94
CA ASN A 220 24.08 -4.96 -4.93
C ASN A 220 22.56 -5.10 -4.66
N GLN A 221 21.79 -4.07 -4.99
CA GLN A 221 20.34 -4.09 -4.76
C GLN A 221 19.67 -5.17 -5.61
N PHE A 222 18.63 -5.78 -5.04
CA PHE A 222 17.77 -6.72 -5.74
C PHE A 222 16.32 -6.21 -5.73
N ILE A 223 15.75 -6.07 -6.92
CA ILE A 223 14.41 -5.51 -7.14
C ILE A 223 13.56 -6.55 -7.87
N ASP A 224 12.43 -6.93 -7.28
CA ASP A 224 11.49 -7.89 -7.87
C ASP A 224 10.09 -7.27 -7.94
N ASN A 225 9.60 -7.02 -9.15
CA ASN A 225 8.25 -6.51 -9.39
C ASN A 225 7.41 -7.61 -10.06
N ASN A 226 6.35 -8.03 -9.39
CA ASN A 226 5.40 -9.02 -9.88
C ASN A 226 3.99 -8.41 -9.94
N ILE A 227 3.35 -8.45 -11.11
CA ILE A 227 2.03 -7.87 -11.34
C ILE A 227 1.13 -8.90 -11.98
N ILE A 228 -0.05 -9.09 -11.39
CA ILE A 228 -1.10 -9.96 -11.93
C ILE A 228 -2.38 -9.14 -12.08
N ILE A 229 -2.94 -9.09 -13.27
CA ILE A 229 -4.22 -8.41 -13.52
C ILE A 229 -5.22 -9.43 -14.06
N ASN A 230 -6.35 -9.57 -13.36
CA ASN A 230 -7.43 -10.48 -13.73
C ASN A 230 -8.61 -9.67 -14.30
N HIS A 231 -8.89 -9.85 -15.58
CA HIS A 231 -10.04 -9.25 -16.27
C HIS A 231 -11.28 -10.15 -16.10
N ASN A 232 -11.92 -10.11 -14.93
CA ASN A 232 -13.02 -11.01 -14.57
C ASN A 232 -14.36 -10.61 -15.19
N LYS A 233 -14.45 -9.45 -15.85
CA LYS A 233 -15.67 -8.95 -16.52
C LYS A 233 -15.34 -8.31 -17.86
N ALA A 234 -16.35 -8.21 -18.71
CA ALA A 234 -16.23 -7.57 -20.02
C ALA A 234 -15.99 -6.06 -19.93
N GLN A 235 -15.38 -5.50 -20.96
CA GLN A 235 -15.12 -4.07 -21.12
C GLN A 235 -14.23 -3.49 -19.98
N THR A 236 -13.32 -4.31 -19.48
CA THR A 236 -12.32 -3.87 -18.52
C THR A 236 -11.02 -3.52 -19.22
N GLU A 237 -10.29 -2.56 -18.67
CA GLU A 237 -9.04 -2.07 -19.26
C GLU A 237 -7.90 -2.13 -18.24
N SER A 238 -6.70 -2.48 -18.70
CA SER A 238 -5.49 -2.40 -17.89
C SER A 238 -4.32 -1.85 -18.67
N LYS A 239 -3.49 -1.06 -18.00
CA LYS A 239 -2.25 -0.53 -18.53
C LYS A 239 -1.15 -0.67 -17.49
N VAL A 240 -0.01 -1.25 -17.88
CA VAL A 240 1.14 -1.40 -16.99
C VAL A 240 2.38 -0.88 -17.70
N ILE A 241 3.06 0.09 -17.10
CA ILE A 241 4.32 0.63 -17.63
C ILE A 241 5.33 0.68 -16.49
N TYR A 242 6.44 -0.04 -16.65
CA TYR A 242 7.57 0.04 -15.73
C TYR A 242 8.82 0.47 -16.45
N LYS A 243 9.57 1.39 -15.83
CA LYS A 243 10.91 1.82 -16.29
C LYS A 243 11.90 1.61 -15.15
N GLY A 244 13.07 1.09 -15.47
CA GLY A 244 14.14 0.84 -14.52
C GLY A 244 15.45 1.45 -14.98
N ILE A 245 16.20 1.98 -14.02
CA ILE A 245 17.59 2.40 -14.22
C ILE A 245 18.42 1.57 -13.24
N LEU A 246 19.37 0.82 -13.76
CA LEU A 246 20.26 -0.05 -12.98
C LEU A 246 21.70 0.36 -13.21
N ASP A 247 22.45 0.41 -12.13
CA ASP A 247 23.90 0.67 -12.15
C ASP A 247 24.62 -0.38 -11.28
N ASP A 248 25.93 -0.41 -11.35
CA ASP A 248 26.82 -1.32 -10.63
C ASP A 248 26.41 -2.80 -10.81
N TYR A 249 26.12 -3.51 -9.73
CA TYR A 249 25.74 -4.93 -9.68
C TYR A 249 24.26 -5.12 -9.33
N ALA A 250 23.45 -4.07 -9.45
CA ALA A 250 22.03 -4.16 -9.15
C ALA A 250 21.32 -5.12 -10.11
N ASN A 251 20.37 -5.88 -9.58
CA ASN A 251 19.58 -6.82 -10.35
C ASN A 251 18.10 -6.50 -10.21
N ALA A 252 17.38 -6.55 -11.32
CA ALA A 252 15.93 -6.37 -11.31
C ALA A 252 15.23 -7.49 -12.08
N VAL A 253 14.10 -7.92 -11.53
CA VAL A 253 13.17 -8.85 -12.17
C VAL A 253 11.82 -8.12 -12.32
N PHE A 254 11.22 -8.23 -13.50
CA PHE A 254 9.86 -7.81 -13.75
C PHE A 254 9.07 -8.98 -14.32
N ASN A 255 7.96 -9.32 -13.66
CA ASN A 255 7.03 -10.34 -14.12
C ASN A 255 5.62 -9.74 -14.19
N GLY A 256 4.99 -9.84 -15.35
CA GLY A 256 3.63 -9.35 -15.60
C GLY A 256 2.75 -10.47 -16.18
N LEU A 257 1.60 -10.69 -15.56
CA LEU A 257 0.59 -11.64 -16.03
C LEU A 257 -0.76 -10.92 -16.18
N ILE A 258 -1.36 -11.01 -17.35
CA ILE A 258 -2.70 -10.51 -17.61
C ILE A 258 -3.59 -11.70 -17.96
N ASN A 259 -4.56 -11.99 -17.10
CA ASN A 259 -5.52 -13.04 -17.28
C ASN A 259 -6.82 -12.49 -17.87
N VAL A 260 -7.23 -13.02 -19.01
CA VAL A 260 -8.49 -12.67 -19.67
C VAL A 260 -9.27 -13.98 -19.88
N PRO A 261 -10.20 -14.32 -19.00
CA PRO A 261 -11.02 -15.50 -19.18
C PRO A 261 -11.94 -15.36 -20.40
N PHE A 262 -12.22 -16.47 -21.07
CA PHE A 262 -13.09 -16.55 -22.25
C PHE A 262 -14.57 -16.47 -21.83
#